data_a8820cce9b968fd3d9e2c0db663a0241
#
_entry.id   a8820cce9b968fd3d9e2c0db663a0241
#
_cell.length_a   1.000
_cell.length_b   1.000
_cell.length_c   1.000
_cell.angle_alpha   90.00
_cell.angle_beta   90.00
_cell.angle_gamma   90.00
#
_symmetry.space_group_name_H-M   'P 1'
#
loop_
_entity.id
_entity.type
_entity.pdbx_description
1 polymer ?
#
loop_
_entity_poly.entity_id
_entity_poly.type
_entity_poly.pdbx_seq_one_letter_code
_entity_poly.pdbx_strand_id
1 'polypeptide(L)'
;MSLWSFMRRIYRFERSIEDMCFDLYKKRQARKKTSGKQKYLADNISFKDKYKGERCFIIGNGPSLNDMDLSLLKDEFTFTVNQLPKNKQFESINTTFHMWSDARFFKMDENDEGDMALLETMKNVNSKDNKPVVFYEIAAKDMVEKFELDKVLDIHYFAALQFTKKRYLKKDNIDFTKVVCNWPTVIQIAITMAIYMGFSEIYLLGLDCTGFINIAETKLKDYSQGIKYAFDVSDAEKKRMEKSNSMYSMKQELICQAELFDDYDLISEYAKRKGIKIFNATRGGLLESFERAVYEEVVIK
;
A
#
# COMPACT_ATOMS: atom_id res chain seq x y z
N MET A 1 5.50 -44.44 -12.04
CA MET A 1 5.30 -43.22 -11.22
C MET A 1 5.67 -43.59 -9.79
N SER A 2 6.65 -42.90 -9.17
CA SER A 2 7.08 -43.27 -7.82
C SER A 2 5.98 -42.94 -6.80
N LEU A 3 5.91 -43.69 -5.68
CA LEU A 3 4.98 -43.44 -4.58
C LEU A 3 5.08 -41.97 -4.10
N TRP A 4 6.30 -41.40 -4.11
CA TRP A 4 6.56 -40.03 -3.73
C TRP A 4 5.94 -39.01 -4.71
N SER A 5 5.98 -39.26 -6.02
CA SER A 5 5.32 -38.41 -7.03
C SER A 5 3.79 -38.45 -6.90
N PHE A 6 3.25 -39.61 -6.55
CA PHE A 6 1.82 -39.81 -6.29
C PHE A 6 1.37 -39.07 -5.01
N MET A 7 2.11 -39.24 -3.89
CA MET A 7 1.86 -38.53 -2.64
C MET A 7 1.92 -37.01 -2.81
N ARG A 8 2.91 -36.50 -3.54
CA ARG A 8 3.03 -35.08 -3.88
C ARG A 8 1.83 -34.56 -4.69
N ARG A 9 1.28 -35.40 -5.55
CA ARG A 9 0.10 -35.05 -6.36
C ARG A 9 -1.16 -34.97 -5.52
N ILE A 10 -1.34 -35.89 -4.57
CA ILE A 10 -2.43 -35.85 -3.58
C ILE A 10 -2.33 -34.59 -2.72
N TYR A 11 -1.17 -34.33 -2.12
CA TYR A 11 -0.95 -33.15 -1.30
C TYR A 11 -1.23 -31.82 -2.05
N ARG A 12 -0.81 -31.72 -3.32
CA ARG A 12 -1.11 -30.55 -4.15
C ARG A 12 -2.61 -30.42 -4.44
N PHE A 13 -3.30 -31.52 -4.57
CA PHE A 13 -4.74 -31.56 -4.83
C PHE A 13 -5.53 -31.13 -3.58
N GLU A 14 -5.20 -31.66 -2.40
CA GLU A 14 -5.80 -31.27 -1.13
C GLU A 14 -5.62 -29.77 -0.86
N ARG A 15 -4.40 -29.27 -1.00
CA ARG A 15 -4.10 -27.84 -0.84
C ARG A 15 -4.85 -26.97 -1.85
N SER A 16 -5.05 -27.45 -3.08
CA SER A 16 -5.85 -26.74 -4.08
C SER A 16 -7.33 -26.67 -3.72
N ILE A 17 -7.87 -27.69 -3.04
CA ILE A 17 -9.25 -27.69 -2.53
C ILE A 17 -9.39 -26.73 -1.35
N GLU A 18 -8.45 -26.75 -0.41
CA GLU A 18 -8.42 -25.81 0.73
C GLU A 18 -8.40 -24.35 0.27
N ASP A 19 -7.49 -24.02 -0.66
CA ASP A 19 -7.42 -22.69 -1.27
C ASP A 19 -8.74 -22.30 -1.97
N MET A 20 -9.38 -23.25 -2.64
CA MET A 20 -10.66 -23.01 -3.31
C MET A 20 -11.78 -22.73 -2.30
N CYS A 21 -11.86 -23.53 -1.25
CA CYS A 21 -12.84 -23.34 -0.18
C CYS A 21 -12.62 -22.00 0.54
N PHE A 22 -11.38 -21.67 0.83
CA PHE A 22 -11.00 -20.38 1.41
C PHE A 22 -11.43 -19.22 0.52
N ASP A 23 -11.12 -19.24 -0.77
CA ASP A 23 -11.51 -18.20 -1.71
C ASP A 23 -13.04 -18.07 -1.84
N LEU A 24 -13.78 -19.18 -1.83
CA LEU A 24 -15.26 -19.17 -1.84
C LEU A 24 -15.81 -18.51 -0.58
N TYR A 25 -15.28 -18.87 0.58
CA TYR A 25 -15.63 -18.23 1.85
C TYR A 25 -15.32 -16.73 1.82
N LYS A 26 -14.14 -16.34 1.32
CA LYS A 26 -13.76 -14.93 1.19
C LYS A 26 -14.64 -14.16 0.20
N LYS A 27 -15.04 -14.77 -0.92
CA LYS A 27 -16.02 -14.17 -1.82
C LYS A 27 -17.37 -13.90 -1.15
N ARG A 28 -17.82 -14.80 -0.27
CA ARG A 28 -19.02 -14.56 0.54
C ARG A 28 -18.84 -13.41 1.51
N GLN A 29 -17.69 -13.32 2.16
CA GLN A 29 -17.34 -12.18 3.01
C GLN A 29 -17.25 -10.88 2.21
N ALA A 30 -16.69 -10.91 0.99
CA ALA A 30 -16.61 -9.77 0.11
C ALA A 30 -18.00 -9.19 -0.21
N ARG A 31 -18.96 -10.06 -0.56
CA ARG A 31 -20.36 -9.64 -0.79
C ARG A 31 -20.96 -8.97 0.44
N LYS A 32 -20.70 -9.50 1.65
CA LYS A 32 -21.16 -8.90 2.91
C LYS A 32 -20.50 -7.55 3.16
N LYS A 33 -19.18 -7.45 2.99
CA LYS A 33 -18.38 -6.22 3.21
C LYS A 33 -18.84 -5.08 2.29
N THR A 34 -19.18 -5.39 1.05
CA THR A 34 -19.57 -4.38 0.04
C THR A 34 -21.08 -4.25 -0.12
N SER A 35 -21.89 -4.92 0.72
CA SER A 35 -23.36 -4.83 0.65
C SER A 35 -23.80 -3.37 0.77
N GLY A 36 -24.58 -2.89 -0.22
CA GLY A 36 -25.02 -1.49 -0.32
C GLY A 36 -23.92 -0.49 -0.72
N LYS A 37 -22.67 -0.93 -0.86
CA LYS A 37 -21.53 -0.06 -1.18
C LYS A 37 -20.94 -0.30 -2.58
N GLN A 38 -21.55 -1.20 -3.38
CA GLN A 38 -21.03 -1.58 -4.72
C GLN A 38 -20.87 -0.40 -5.68
N LYS A 39 -21.73 0.59 -5.59
CA LYS A 39 -21.65 1.79 -6.43
C LYS A 39 -20.32 2.52 -6.30
N TYR A 40 -19.76 2.61 -5.07
CA TYR A 40 -18.48 3.28 -4.81
C TYR A 40 -17.29 2.56 -5.44
N LEU A 41 -17.38 1.23 -5.59
CA LEU A 41 -16.35 0.45 -6.27
C LEU A 41 -16.52 0.51 -7.78
N ALA A 42 -17.75 0.56 -8.27
CA ALA A 42 -18.05 0.60 -9.71
C ALA A 42 -17.45 1.85 -10.39
N ASP A 43 -17.37 2.97 -9.68
CA ASP A 43 -16.82 4.23 -10.18
C ASP A 43 -15.34 4.11 -10.58
N ASN A 44 -14.62 3.14 -10.01
CA ASN A 44 -13.22 2.85 -10.36
C ASN A 44 -13.04 2.35 -11.82
N ILE A 45 -14.13 2.01 -12.53
CA ILE A 45 -14.05 1.66 -13.95
C ILE A 45 -13.45 2.81 -14.79
N SER A 46 -13.62 4.05 -14.35
CA SER A 46 -13.09 5.24 -15.00
C SER A 46 -11.56 5.31 -14.99
N PHE A 47 -10.90 4.56 -14.11
CA PHE A 47 -9.44 4.48 -14.03
C PHE A 47 -8.87 3.30 -14.80
N LYS A 48 -9.67 2.31 -15.17
CA LYS A 48 -9.18 1.11 -15.82
C LYS A 48 -8.50 1.43 -17.16
N ASP A 49 -7.24 1.01 -17.29
CA ASP A 49 -6.41 1.21 -18.51
C ASP A 49 -6.29 2.68 -18.96
N LYS A 50 -6.65 3.65 -18.10
CA LYS A 50 -6.66 5.09 -18.42
C LYS A 50 -5.26 5.65 -18.71
N TYR A 51 -4.24 5.07 -18.09
CA TYR A 51 -2.84 5.52 -18.18
C TYR A 51 -1.97 4.50 -18.91
N LYS A 52 -2.57 3.85 -19.94
CA LYS A 52 -1.89 2.81 -20.70
C LYS A 52 -0.67 3.34 -21.43
N GLY A 53 0.48 2.74 -21.12
CA GLY A 53 1.76 3.13 -21.72
C GLY A 53 2.53 4.18 -20.93
N GLU A 54 1.88 4.85 -19.98
CA GLU A 54 2.51 5.87 -19.13
C GLU A 54 3.38 5.24 -18.03
N ARG A 55 4.24 6.08 -17.43
CA ARG A 55 5.01 5.73 -16.23
C ARG A 55 4.44 6.42 -15.00
N CYS A 56 4.68 5.83 -13.81
CA CYS A 56 4.35 6.48 -12.55
C CYS A 56 5.39 6.19 -11.46
N PHE A 57 5.37 7.03 -10.43
CA PHE A 57 6.20 6.91 -9.24
C PHE A 57 5.32 6.63 -8.02
N ILE A 58 5.64 5.57 -7.28
CA ILE A 58 4.95 5.22 -6.03
C ILE A 58 5.88 5.54 -4.87
N ILE A 59 5.47 6.46 -4.01
CA ILE A 59 6.29 7.08 -2.99
C ILE A 59 5.83 6.59 -1.62
N GLY A 60 6.70 5.80 -0.97
CA GLY A 60 6.51 5.34 0.41
C GLY A 60 6.84 6.43 1.44
N ASN A 61 7.08 5.99 2.67
CA ASN A 61 7.41 6.89 3.80
C ASN A 61 8.80 6.59 4.40
N GLY A 62 9.62 5.85 3.68
CA GLY A 62 10.95 5.47 4.14
C GLY A 62 11.91 6.64 4.26
N PRO A 63 12.84 6.61 5.21
CA PRO A 63 13.75 7.73 5.49
C PRO A 63 14.70 8.07 4.34
N SER A 64 14.92 7.16 3.39
CA SER A 64 15.72 7.43 2.18
C SER A 64 15.21 8.60 1.34
N LEU A 65 13.93 8.98 1.48
CA LEU A 65 13.36 10.14 0.79
C LEU A 65 14.02 11.46 1.23
N ASN A 66 14.60 11.53 2.43
CA ASN A 66 15.25 12.74 2.93
C ASN A 66 16.50 13.11 2.13
N ASP A 67 17.09 12.13 1.43
CA ASP A 67 18.29 12.30 0.61
C ASP A 67 17.98 12.42 -0.89
N MET A 68 16.71 12.64 -1.24
CA MET A 68 16.21 12.71 -2.63
C MET A 68 15.53 14.05 -2.88
N ASP A 69 15.70 14.61 -4.07
CA ASP A 69 14.99 15.82 -4.50
C ASP A 69 13.65 15.43 -5.13
N LEU A 70 12.57 15.48 -4.35
CA LEU A 70 11.24 15.08 -4.81
C LEU A 70 10.59 16.14 -5.72
N SER A 71 11.14 17.34 -5.85
CA SER A 71 10.64 18.36 -6.78
C SER A 71 10.76 17.94 -8.26
N LEU A 72 11.66 17.01 -8.54
CA LEU A 72 11.83 16.42 -9.88
C LEU A 72 10.61 15.61 -10.35
N LEU A 73 9.69 15.30 -9.44
CA LEU A 73 8.45 14.55 -9.73
C LEU A 73 7.27 15.46 -10.13
N LYS A 74 7.48 16.76 -10.21
CA LYS A 74 6.44 17.79 -10.44
C LYS A 74 5.54 17.48 -11.63
N ASP A 75 6.10 16.96 -12.70
CA ASP A 75 5.39 16.71 -13.96
C ASP A 75 5.14 15.19 -14.19
N GLU A 76 5.30 14.37 -13.16
CA GLU A 76 5.14 12.93 -13.21
C GLU A 76 3.81 12.47 -12.60
N PHE A 77 3.28 11.34 -13.08
CA PHE A 77 2.20 10.67 -12.37
C PHE A 77 2.73 10.04 -11.08
N THR A 78 2.15 10.43 -9.96
CA THR A 78 2.62 9.98 -8.65
C THR A 78 1.51 9.36 -7.81
N PHE A 79 1.87 8.33 -7.07
CA PHE A 79 1.08 7.79 -5.96
C PHE A 79 1.81 8.10 -4.66
N THR A 80 1.16 8.80 -3.77
CA THR A 80 1.63 9.03 -2.40
C THR A 80 0.75 8.24 -1.43
N VAL A 81 1.26 7.95 -0.22
CA VAL A 81 0.55 7.07 0.71
C VAL A 81 0.60 7.56 2.15
N ASN A 82 -0.46 7.29 2.88
CA ASN A 82 -0.55 7.51 4.32
C ASN A 82 -0.09 8.93 4.71
N GLN A 83 0.81 9.05 5.68
CA GLN A 83 1.23 10.32 6.27
C GLN A 83 2.33 11.07 5.48
N LEU A 84 2.55 10.75 4.20
CA LEU A 84 3.51 11.48 3.38
C LEU A 84 3.25 13.01 3.31
N PRO A 85 2.00 13.52 3.44
CA PRO A 85 1.76 14.97 3.53
C PRO A 85 2.52 15.70 4.67
N LYS A 86 3.06 14.97 5.65
CA LYS A 86 3.96 15.52 6.67
C LYS A 86 5.39 15.76 6.18
N ASN A 87 5.78 15.20 5.04
CA ASN A 87 7.10 15.42 4.47
C ASN A 87 7.22 16.85 3.95
N LYS A 88 8.33 17.50 4.26
CA LYS A 88 8.61 18.91 3.89
C LYS A 88 8.58 19.18 2.39
N GLN A 89 8.86 18.15 1.58
CA GLN A 89 8.86 18.23 0.13
C GLN A 89 7.52 17.82 -0.51
N PHE A 90 6.48 17.49 0.29
CA PHE A 90 5.22 16.96 -0.23
C PHE A 90 4.56 17.88 -1.27
N GLU A 91 4.51 19.18 -1.01
CA GLU A 91 3.91 20.15 -1.92
C GLU A 91 4.64 20.22 -3.29
N SER A 92 5.95 19.90 -3.32
CA SER A 92 6.74 19.93 -4.55
C SER A 92 6.51 18.71 -5.44
N ILE A 93 5.92 17.62 -4.92
CA ILE A 93 5.68 16.38 -5.66
C ILE A 93 4.57 16.54 -6.72
N ASN A 94 3.62 17.45 -6.53
CA ASN A 94 2.39 17.54 -7.34
C ASN A 94 1.64 16.21 -7.44
N THR A 95 1.24 15.67 -6.27
CA THR A 95 0.63 14.35 -6.11
C THR A 95 -0.57 14.14 -7.04
N THR A 96 -0.57 13.07 -7.85
CA THR A 96 -1.71 12.70 -8.71
C THR A 96 -2.72 11.84 -7.97
N PHE A 97 -2.23 10.84 -7.21
CA PHE A 97 -3.04 9.91 -6.44
C PHE A 97 -2.52 9.80 -5.02
N HIS A 98 -3.43 9.72 -4.06
CA HIS A 98 -3.07 9.44 -2.68
C HIS A 98 -3.86 8.26 -2.12
N MET A 99 -3.25 7.41 -1.28
CA MET A 99 -3.92 6.19 -0.80
C MET A 99 -3.83 6.00 0.71
N TRP A 100 -4.97 5.64 1.29
CA TRP A 100 -5.13 5.24 2.67
C TRP A 100 -5.74 3.83 2.75
N SER A 101 -5.05 2.86 3.34
CA SER A 101 -5.54 1.47 3.41
C SER A 101 -5.62 0.89 4.81
N ASP A 102 -4.90 1.45 5.77
CA ASP A 102 -4.80 0.89 7.12
C ASP A 102 -6.03 1.24 7.95
N ALA A 103 -6.79 0.22 8.31
CA ALA A 103 -8.02 0.38 9.13
C ALA A 103 -7.77 1.01 10.50
N ARG A 104 -6.51 1.03 10.99
CA ARG A 104 -6.14 1.72 12.24
C ARG A 104 -6.30 3.24 12.12
N PHE A 105 -6.21 3.80 10.92
CA PHE A 105 -6.41 5.22 10.66
C PHE A 105 -7.89 5.63 10.58
N PHE A 106 -8.82 4.66 10.54
CA PHE A 106 -10.23 4.95 10.32
C PHE A 106 -11.09 4.93 11.59
N LYS A 107 -10.48 4.60 12.73
CA LYS A 107 -11.11 4.65 14.05
C LYS A 107 -10.55 5.85 14.80
N MET A 108 -11.20 7.01 14.64
CA MET A 108 -10.76 8.27 15.21
C MET A 108 -11.66 8.69 16.37
N ASP A 109 -11.03 9.15 17.44
CA ASP A 109 -11.67 9.81 18.57
C ASP A 109 -11.44 11.32 18.46
N GLU A 110 -12.52 12.11 18.46
CA GLU A 110 -12.46 13.58 18.41
C GLU A 110 -11.76 14.21 19.62
N ASN A 111 -11.67 13.47 20.73
CA ASN A 111 -11.00 13.90 21.94
C ASN A 111 -9.53 13.48 22.01
N ASP A 112 -9.04 12.73 21.03
CA ASP A 112 -7.62 12.31 20.93
C ASP A 112 -6.85 13.26 20.01
N GLU A 113 -5.86 13.96 20.57
CA GLU A 113 -5.04 14.92 19.83
C GLU A 113 -4.27 14.28 18.67
N GLY A 114 -3.83 13.03 18.84
CA GLY A 114 -3.11 12.29 17.80
C GLY A 114 -4.02 11.93 16.62
N ASP A 115 -5.29 11.58 16.89
CA ASP A 115 -6.28 11.31 15.86
C ASP A 115 -6.68 12.61 15.12
N MET A 116 -6.78 13.72 15.83
CA MET A 116 -7.07 15.03 15.22
C MET A 116 -5.89 15.53 14.37
N ALA A 117 -4.65 15.34 14.80
CA ALA A 117 -3.47 15.64 14.00
C ALA A 117 -3.39 14.77 12.74
N LEU A 118 -3.82 13.50 12.83
CA LEU A 118 -3.92 12.62 11.67
C LEU A 118 -5.02 13.08 10.70
N LEU A 119 -6.17 13.53 11.22
CA LEU A 119 -7.26 14.08 10.40
C LEU A 119 -6.80 15.32 9.62
N GLU A 120 -6.04 16.22 10.25
CA GLU A 120 -5.43 17.35 9.53
C GLU A 120 -4.45 16.89 8.45
N THR A 121 -3.66 15.85 8.72
CA THR A 121 -2.79 15.26 7.69
C THR A 121 -3.59 14.71 6.50
N MET A 122 -4.76 14.12 6.75
CA MET A 122 -5.64 13.64 5.69
C MET A 122 -6.20 14.78 4.84
N LYS A 123 -6.55 15.92 5.43
CA LYS A 123 -7.02 17.12 4.72
C LYS A 123 -5.90 17.76 3.90
N ASN A 124 -4.67 17.76 4.43
CA ASN A 124 -3.50 18.36 3.82
C ASN A 124 -2.93 17.56 2.62
N VAL A 125 -3.62 16.54 2.16
CA VAL A 125 -3.34 15.89 0.87
C VAL A 125 -3.57 16.86 -0.29
N ASN A 126 -4.54 17.78 -0.17
CA ASN A 126 -4.72 18.88 -1.11
C ASN A 126 -3.69 19.98 -0.84
N SER A 127 -3.01 20.44 -1.88
CA SER A 127 -2.28 21.71 -1.88
C SER A 127 -3.11 22.83 -2.51
N LYS A 128 -2.60 24.06 -2.49
CA LYS A 128 -3.29 25.22 -3.11
C LYS A 128 -3.59 25.00 -4.60
N ASP A 129 -2.67 24.36 -5.29
CA ASP A 129 -2.68 24.24 -6.75
C ASP A 129 -2.95 22.80 -7.23
N ASN A 130 -3.04 21.84 -6.32
CA ASN A 130 -3.20 20.44 -6.67
C ASN A 130 -4.27 19.75 -5.80
N LYS A 131 -5.18 19.03 -6.45
CA LYS A 131 -6.23 18.22 -5.82
C LYS A 131 -6.11 16.78 -6.32
N PRO A 132 -5.31 15.94 -5.66
CA PRO A 132 -5.14 14.55 -6.06
C PRO A 132 -6.43 13.75 -5.87
N VAL A 133 -6.58 12.69 -6.65
CA VAL A 133 -7.57 11.65 -6.38
C VAL A 133 -7.15 10.86 -5.16
N VAL A 134 -8.02 10.78 -4.15
CA VAL A 134 -7.72 10.09 -2.89
C VAL A 134 -8.47 8.78 -2.78
N PHE A 135 -7.76 7.68 -2.68
CA PHE A 135 -8.32 6.35 -2.51
C PHE A 135 -8.32 5.92 -1.04
N TYR A 136 -9.50 5.63 -0.52
CA TYR A 136 -9.68 5.04 0.80
C TYR A 136 -10.15 3.58 0.70
N GLU A 137 -9.67 2.73 1.60
CA GLU A 137 -10.33 1.44 1.81
C GLU A 137 -11.76 1.67 2.33
N ILE A 138 -12.72 0.91 1.82
CA ILE A 138 -14.18 1.15 2.02
C ILE A 138 -14.60 1.18 3.50
N ALA A 139 -13.80 0.61 4.41
CA ALA A 139 -14.04 0.72 5.85
C ALA A 139 -13.88 2.15 6.38
N ALA A 140 -13.19 3.03 5.66
CA ALA A 140 -13.04 4.44 6.03
C ALA A 140 -14.32 5.25 5.81
N LYS A 141 -15.31 4.73 5.08
CA LYS A 141 -16.46 5.50 4.61
C LYS A 141 -17.18 6.24 5.75
N ASP A 142 -17.45 5.56 6.86
CA ASP A 142 -18.17 6.17 7.98
C ASP A 142 -17.35 7.29 8.63
N MET A 143 -16.02 7.15 8.70
CA MET A 143 -15.09 8.18 9.16
C MET A 143 -15.06 9.37 8.19
N VAL A 144 -14.96 9.10 6.88
CA VAL A 144 -14.97 10.13 5.84
C VAL A 144 -16.25 10.97 5.92
N GLU A 145 -17.42 10.35 6.08
CA GLU A 145 -18.70 11.04 6.23
C GLU A 145 -18.79 11.82 7.54
N LYS A 146 -18.34 11.23 8.66
CA LYS A 146 -18.33 11.87 9.97
C LYS A 146 -17.52 13.17 9.99
N PHE A 147 -16.34 13.16 9.35
CA PHE A 147 -15.42 14.31 9.33
C PHE A 147 -15.52 15.14 8.05
N GLU A 148 -16.51 14.87 7.21
CA GLU A 148 -16.83 15.62 6.00
C GLU A 148 -15.65 15.73 5.02
N LEU A 149 -14.78 14.72 4.96
CA LEU A 149 -13.59 14.72 4.09
C LEU A 149 -13.97 14.73 2.61
N ASP A 150 -15.10 14.17 2.23
CA ASP A 150 -15.65 14.15 0.87
C ASP A 150 -16.10 15.53 0.37
N LYS A 151 -16.23 16.52 1.26
CA LYS A 151 -16.48 17.92 0.88
C LYS A 151 -15.22 18.66 0.43
N VAL A 152 -14.05 18.17 0.80
CA VAL A 152 -12.75 18.85 0.57
C VAL A 152 -11.80 18.03 -0.30
N LEU A 153 -11.96 16.71 -0.38
CA LEU A 153 -11.12 15.79 -1.13
C LEU A 153 -11.91 15.11 -2.26
N ASP A 154 -11.25 14.80 -3.37
CA ASP A 154 -11.79 13.94 -4.44
C ASP A 154 -11.60 12.48 -4.03
N ILE A 155 -12.63 11.88 -3.40
CA ILE A 155 -12.53 10.57 -2.75
C ILE A 155 -13.13 9.47 -3.60
N HIS A 156 -12.33 8.43 -3.82
CA HIS A 156 -12.71 7.15 -4.36
C HIS A 156 -12.46 6.02 -3.34
N TYR A 157 -13.20 4.92 -3.47
CA TYR A 157 -13.07 3.81 -2.54
C TYR A 157 -12.62 2.54 -3.23
N PHE A 158 -11.83 1.74 -2.54
CA PHE A 158 -11.57 0.36 -2.90
C PHE A 158 -11.93 -0.57 -1.73
N ALA A 159 -12.13 -1.83 -2.00
CA ALA A 159 -12.36 -2.83 -0.96
C ALA A 159 -11.35 -3.95 -1.09
N ALA A 160 -10.70 -4.32 0.02
CA ALA A 160 -9.68 -5.35 0.04
C ALA A 160 -10.03 -6.44 1.06
N LEU A 161 -9.77 -7.70 0.70
CA LEU A 161 -9.89 -8.88 1.57
C LEU A 161 -8.74 -9.85 1.32
N GLN A 162 -8.42 -10.61 2.35
CA GLN A 162 -7.41 -11.66 2.25
C GLN A 162 -7.88 -12.76 1.30
N PHE A 163 -7.11 -13.00 0.24
CA PHE A 163 -7.26 -14.12 -0.69
C PHE A 163 -5.95 -14.90 -0.74
N THR A 164 -5.97 -16.08 -1.34
CA THR A 164 -4.75 -16.80 -1.70
C THR A 164 -4.03 -16.02 -2.81
N LYS A 165 -3.02 -15.21 -2.45
CA LYS A 165 -2.37 -14.20 -3.31
C LYS A 165 -1.88 -14.77 -4.63
N LYS A 166 -1.16 -15.90 -4.59
CA LYS A 166 -0.68 -16.59 -5.80
C LYS A 166 -1.80 -16.97 -6.76
N ARG A 167 -2.92 -17.49 -6.22
CA ARG A 167 -4.10 -17.85 -7.01
C ARG A 167 -4.82 -16.61 -7.55
N TYR A 168 -4.90 -15.56 -6.75
CA TYR A 168 -5.50 -14.29 -7.15
C TYR A 168 -4.78 -13.71 -8.37
N LEU A 169 -3.47 -13.58 -8.32
CA LEU A 169 -2.65 -13.06 -9.42
C LEU A 169 -2.63 -14.00 -10.64
N LYS A 170 -2.64 -15.32 -10.43
CA LYS A 170 -2.70 -16.28 -11.55
C LYS A 170 -3.99 -16.17 -12.36
N LYS A 171 -5.08 -15.74 -11.75
CA LYS A 171 -6.40 -15.58 -12.40
C LYS A 171 -6.64 -14.17 -12.96
N ASP A 172 -5.62 -13.30 -12.95
CA ASP A 172 -5.77 -11.91 -13.39
C ASP A 172 -6.96 -11.17 -12.73
N ASN A 173 -7.13 -11.36 -11.44
CA ASN A 173 -8.28 -10.82 -10.70
C ASN A 173 -8.07 -9.36 -10.21
N ILE A 174 -7.06 -8.65 -10.71
CA ILE A 174 -6.87 -7.23 -10.34
C ILE A 174 -7.96 -6.41 -11.04
N ASP A 175 -9.02 -6.12 -10.30
CA ASP A 175 -10.18 -5.36 -10.77
C ASP A 175 -10.74 -4.54 -9.58
N PHE A 176 -10.44 -3.26 -9.55
CA PHE A 176 -10.84 -2.36 -8.46
C PHE A 176 -12.31 -1.97 -8.49
N THR A 177 -13.07 -2.39 -9.50
CA THR A 177 -14.55 -2.35 -9.45
C THR A 177 -15.13 -3.44 -8.54
N LYS A 178 -14.27 -4.34 -8.04
CA LYS A 178 -14.59 -5.47 -7.15
C LYS A 178 -13.70 -5.44 -5.92
N VAL A 179 -13.91 -6.40 -5.04
CA VAL A 179 -13.01 -6.62 -3.90
C VAL A 179 -11.70 -7.20 -4.39
N VAL A 180 -10.59 -6.50 -4.11
CA VAL A 180 -9.24 -6.90 -4.47
C VAL A 180 -8.55 -7.69 -3.35
N CYS A 181 -7.40 -8.29 -3.66
CA CYS A 181 -6.57 -8.92 -2.65
C CYS A 181 -6.03 -7.87 -1.66
N ASN A 182 -6.14 -8.17 -0.38
CA ASN A 182 -5.48 -7.36 0.65
C ASN A 182 -3.99 -7.72 0.72
N TRP A 183 -3.16 -6.67 0.78
CA TRP A 183 -1.72 -6.76 0.90
C TRP A 183 -1.26 -6.18 2.24
N PRO A 184 -0.13 -6.64 2.79
CA PRO A 184 0.38 -6.14 4.07
C PRO A 184 0.63 -4.65 4.12
N THR A 185 0.96 -4.03 2.99
CA THR A 185 1.24 -2.60 2.92
C THR A 185 0.41 -1.88 1.86
N VAL A 186 0.15 -0.60 2.10
CA VAL A 186 -0.53 0.28 1.14
C VAL A 186 0.24 0.41 -0.18
N ILE A 187 1.57 0.29 -0.16
CA ILE A 187 2.41 0.34 -1.36
C ILE A 187 2.07 -0.80 -2.33
N GLN A 188 1.90 -2.01 -1.84
CA GLN A 188 1.53 -3.16 -2.68
C GLN A 188 0.13 -2.98 -3.27
N ILE A 189 -0.79 -2.33 -2.54
CA ILE A 189 -2.10 -1.95 -3.08
C ILE A 189 -1.93 -0.88 -4.16
N ALA A 190 -1.08 0.12 -3.94
CA ALA A 190 -0.78 1.17 -4.93
C ALA A 190 -0.16 0.58 -6.21
N ILE A 191 0.76 -0.38 -6.10
CA ILE A 191 1.32 -1.08 -7.27
C ILE A 191 0.21 -1.79 -8.05
N THR A 192 -0.67 -2.52 -7.36
CA THR A 192 -1.78 -3.23 -8.03
C THR A 192 -2.80 -2.27 -8.63
N MET A 193 -3.01 -1.09 -8.02
CA MET A 193 -3.85 -0.02 -8.57
C MET A 193 -3.20 0.58 -9.83
N ALA A 194 -1.92 0.88 -9.81
CA ALA A 194 -1.18 1.38 -10.97
C ALA A 194 -1.22 0.39 -12.13
N ILE A 195 -1.08 -0.92 -11.86
CA ILE A 195 -1.27 -1.98 -12.85
C ILE A 195 -2.70 -1.95 -13.44
N TYR A 196 -3.72 -1.83 -12.59
CA TYR A 196 -5.12 -1.73 -13.02
C TYR A 196 -5.39 -0.50 -13.89
N MET A 197 -4.72 0.61 -13.58
CA MET A 197 -4.81 1.86 -14.34
C MET A 197 -4.05 1.81 -15.67
N GLY A 198 -3.24 0.77 -15.92
CA GLY A 198 -2.56 0.54 -17.18
C GLY A 198 -1.14 1.10 -17.27
N PHE A 199 -0.56 1.60 -16.18
CA PHE A 199 0.83 2.04 -16.19
C PHE A 199 1.77 0.92 -16.64
N SER A 200 2.69 1.23 -17.55
CA SER A 200 3.64 0.25 -18.12
C SER A 200 4.99 0.24 -17.42
N GLU A 201 5.35 1.33 -16.77
CA GLU A 201 6.57 1.47 -15.96
C GLU A 201 6.21 2.07 -14.60
N ILE A 202 6.67 1.44 -13.51
CA ILE A 202 6.37 1.83 -12.14
C ILE A 202 7.70 1.96 -11.39
N TYR A 203 7.96 3.11 -10.82
CA TYR A 203 9.16 3.40 -10.04
C TYR A 203 8.82 3.55 -8.56
N LEU A 204 9.52 2.81 -7.70
CA LEU A 204 9.27 2.78 -6.25
C LEU A 204 10.30 3.62 -5.53
N LEU A 205 9.86 4.57 -4.69
CA LEU A 205 10.69 5.47 -3.90
C LEU A 205 10.33 5.36 -2.41
N GLY A 206 11.31 5.45 -1.53
CA GLY A 206 11.07 5.40 -0.09
C GLY A 206 10.56 4.04 0.41
N LEU A 207 10.95 2.96 -0.28
CA LEU A 207 10.68 1.58 0.11
C LEU A 207 11.92 0.94 0.74
N ASP A 208 12.36 1.48 1.85
CA ASP A 208 13.58 1.04 2.53
C ASP A 208 13.49 -0.39 3.05
N CYS A 209 12.29 -0.85 3.42
CA CYS A 209 12.00 -2.16 4.01
C CYS A 209 12.87 -2.48 5.24
N THR A 210 13.27 -1.46 6.01
CA THR A 210 14.14 -1.56 7.19
C THR A 210 13.38 -1.50 8.51
N GLY A 211 12.05 -1.44 8.49
CA GLY A 211 11.22 -1.25 9.68
C GLY A 211 11.48 -2.26 10.79
N PHE A 212 11.76 -3.53 10.44
CA PHE A 212 12.06 -4.57 11.41
C PHE A 212 13.38 -4.34 12.17
N ILE A 213 14.37 -3.67 11.57
CA ILE A 213 15.63 -3.29 12.22
C ILE A 213 15.30 -2.30 13.34
N ASN A 214 14.50 -1.29 13.07
CA ASN A 214 14.09 -0.31 14.07
C ASN A 214 13.30 -0.96 15.21
N ILE A 215 12.42 -1.93 14.88
CA ILE A 215 11.67 -2.70 15.89
C ILE A 215 12.62 -3.53 16.74
N ALA A 216 13.61 -4.18 16.15
CA ALA A 216 14.62 -4.95 16.87
C ALA A 216 15.47 -4.06 17.78
N GLU A 217 15.94 -2.91 17.29
CA GLU A 217 16.68 -1.92 18.08
C GLU A 217 15.85 -1.39 19.24
N THR A 218 14.57 -1.10 19.01
CA THR A 218 13.63 -0.65 20.05
C THR A 218 13.48 -1.69 21.14
N LYS A 219 13.32 -2.96 20.79
CA LYS A 219 13.21 -4.05 21.76
C LYS A 219 14.49 -4.32 22.55
N LEU A 220 15.65 -3.95 22.01
CA LEU A 220 16.96 -4.13 22.67
C LEU A 220 17.34 -2.96 23.59
N LYS A 221 16.88 -1.74 23.31
CA LYS A 221 17.40 -0.50 23.93
C LYS A 221 16.41 0.27 24.82
N ASP A 222 15.23 -0.25 25.06
CA ASP A 222 14.12 0.53 25.62
C ASP A 222 13.16 1.08 24.55
N TYR A 223 11.86 0.94 24.78
CA TYR A 223 10.75 1.17 23.82
C TYR A 223 10.61 2.60 23.27
N SER A 224 11.56 3.49 23.53
CA SER A 224 11.45 4.92 23.24
C SER A 224 11.85 5.37 21.83
N GLN A 225 12.47 4.52 21.03
CA GLN A 225 12.89 4.87 19.67
C GLN A 225 12.11 4.05 18.63
N GLY A 226 11.00 4.60 18.16
CA GLY A 226 10.13 3.96 17.18
C GLY A 226 10.69 3.93 15.74
N ILE A 227 9.88 3.43 14.82
CA ILE A 227 10.16 3.37 13.38
C ILE A 227 10.54 4.76 12.86
N LYS A 228 11.64 4.84 12.09
CA LYS A 228 12.08 6.08 11.45
C LYS A 228 11.28 6.33 10.18
N TYR A 229 10.76 7.53 10.03
CA TYR A 229 10.03 8.01 8.85
C TYR A 229 10.75 9.17 8.19
N ALA A 230 10.35 9.52 6.98
CA ALA A 230 10.81 10.71 6.26
C ALA A 230 10.20 12.02 6.80
N PHE A 231 9.53 11.99 7.95
CA PHE A 231 8.89 13.11 8.61
C PHE A 231 8.97 12.95 10.13
N ASP A 232 8.80 14.07 10.85
CA ASP A 232 8.77 14.07 12.30
C ASP A 232 7.45 13.53 12.84
N VAL A 233 7.53 12.65 13.82
CA VAL A 233 6.38 12.03 14.49
C VAL A 233 6.17 12.71 15.84
N SER A 234 4.97 13.24 16.09
CA SER A 234 4.63 13.88 17.36
C SER A 234 4.60 12.87 18.52
N ASP A 235 4.75 13.32 19.76
CA ASP A 235 4.73 12.44 20.93
C ASP A 235 3.39 11.75 21.14
N ALA A 236 2.27 12.40 20.79
CA ALA A 236 0.94 11.80 20.81
C ALA A 236 0.84 10.64 19.83
N GLU A 237 1.40 10.81 18.63
CA GLU A 237 1.43 9.79 17.61
C GLU A 237 2.39 8.64 17.94
N LYS A 238 3.54 8.92 18.55
CA LYS A 238 4.45 7.89 19.10
C LYS A 238 3.73 6.99 20.09
N LYS A 239 3.00 7.56 21.05
CA LYS A 239 2.21 6.79 22.04
C LYS A 239 1.16 5.90 21.36
N ARG A 240 0.47 6.42 20.33
CA ARG A 240 -0.49 5.66 19.54
C ARG A 240 0.17 4.47 18.83
N MET A 241 1.33 4.69 18.24
CA MET A 241 2.11 3.66 17.54
C MET A 241 2.68 2.62 18.50
N GLU A 242 3.19 3.01 19.65
CA GLU A 242 3.69 2.12 20.71
C GLU A 242 2.61 1.14 21.16
N LYS A 243 1.39 1.64 21.40
CA LYS A 243 0.23 0.81 21.74
C LYS A 243 -0.09 -0.24 20.66
N SER A 244 0.14 0.09 19.40
CA SER A 244 -0.04 -0.83 18.27
C SER A 244 1.12 -1.83 18.13
N ASN A 245 2.36 -1.38 18.31
CA ASN A 245 3.57 -2.18 18.08
C ASN A 245 3.87 -3.16 19.23
N SER A 246 3.34 -2.91 20.45
CA SER A 246 3.51 -3.81 21.60
C SER A 246 2.81 -5.17 21.42
N MET A 247 1.98 -5.33 20.36
CA MET A 247 1.13 -6.50 20.16
C MET A 247 1.85 -7.70 19.54
N TYR A 248 3.02 -7.51 18.90
CA TYR A 248 3.72 -8.56 18.17
C TYR A 248 5.04 -8.99 18.87
N SER A 249 5.25 -10.31 18.96
CA SER A 249 6.56 -10.84 19.34
C SER A 249 7.56 -10.62 18.21
N MET A 250 8.87 -10.58 18.50
CA MET A 250 9.89 -10.46 17.46
C MET A 250 9.81 -11.58 16.42
N LYS A 251 9.44 -12.79 16.85
CA LYS A 251 9.19 -13.91 15.93
C LYS A 251 8.06 -13.60 14.94
N GLN A 252 6.95 -13.05 15.42
CA GLN A 252 5.81 -12.69 14.57
C GLN A 252 6.20 -11.58 13.59
N GLU A 253 6.96 -10.59 14.06
CA GLU A 253 7.47 -9.51 13.23
C GLU A 253 8.35 -10.02 12.08
N LEU A 254 9.30 -10.91 12.38
CA LEU A 254 10.16 -11.50 11.35
C LEU A 254 9.38 -12.35 10.34
N ILE A 255 8.34 -13.06 10.78
CA ILE A 255 7.44 -13.81 9.88
C ILE A 255 6.70 -12.82 8.96
N CYS A 256 6.12 -11.76 9.53
CA CYS A 256 5.42 -10.74 8.73
C CYS A 256 6.34 -10.08 7.70
N GLN A 257 7.60 -9.83 8.07
CA GLN A 257 8.58 -9.26 7.14
C GLN A 257 8.95 -10.24 6.02
N ALA A 258 9.17 -11.52 6.35
CA ALA A 258 9.42 -12.54 5.33
C ALA A 258 8.24 -12.66 4.34
N GLU A 259 7.01 -12.71 4.86
CA GLU A 259 5.80 -12.73 4.03
C GLU A 259 5.67 -11.46 3.16
N LEU A 260 6.10 -10.31 3.66
CA LEU A 260 6.12 -9.06 2.92
C LEU A 260 7.03 -9.14 1.68
N PHE A 261 8.23 -9.70 1.82
CA PHE A 261 9.16 -9.91 0.69
C PHE A 261 8.61 -10.93 -0.30
N ASP A 262 8.06 -12.06 0.17
CA ASP A 262 7.38 -13.05 -0.69
C ASP A 262 6.25 -12.42 -1.52
N ASP A 263 5.51 -11.50 -0.93
CA ASP A 263 4.43 -10.78 -1.62
C ASP A 263 4.95 -9.84 -2.72
N TYR A 264 6.07 -9.16 -2.49
CA TYR A 264 6.71 -8.36 -3.54
C TYR A 264 7.25 -9.23 -4.68
N ASP A 265 7.80 -10.41 -4.37
CA ASP A 265 8.21 -11.38 -5.38
C ASP A 265 7.03 -11.83 -6.24
N LEU A 266 5.89 -12.15 -5.63
CA LEU A 266 4.66 -12.51 -6.36
C LEU A 266 4.18 -11.38 -7.28
N ILE A 267 4.23 -10.13 -6.82
CA ILE A 267 3.88 -8.96 -7.63
C ILE A 267 4.87 -8.77 -8.78
N SER A 268 6.18 -8.94 -8.53
CA SER A 268 7.24 -8.86 -9.54
C SER A 268 7.03 -9.92 -10.64
N GLU A 269 6.80 -11.18 -10.26
CA GLU A 269 6.49 -12.26 -11.20
C GLU A 269 5.24 -11.95 -12.04
N TYR A 270 4.21 -11.41 -11.41
CA TYR A 270 2.97 -11.02 -12.09
C TYR A 270 3.22 -9.90 -13.10
N ALA A 271 3.91 -8.84 -12.71
CA ALA A 271 4.23 -7.70 -13.56
C ALA A 271 5.05 -8.12 -14.77
N LYS A 272 6.12 -8.93 -14.58
CA LYS A 272 6.94 -9.49 -15.67
C LYS A 272 6.09 -10.28 -16.67
N ARG A 273 5.15 -11.12 -16.19
CA ARG A 273 4.24 -11.88 -17.05
C ARG A 273 3.32 -10.98 -17.88
N LYS A 274 2.99 -9.79 -17.36
CA LYS A 274 2.14 -8.79 -18.04
C LYS A 274 2.92 -7.81 -18.91
N GLY A 275 4.24 -7.90 -18.95
CA GLY A 275 5.10 -6.96 -19.67
C GLY A 275 5.20 -5.59 -19.00
N ILE A 276 4.86 -5.50 -17.71
CA ILE A 276 4.95 -4.28 -16.91
C ILE A 276 6.32 -4.26 -16.23
N LYS A 277 7.01 -3.15 -16.32
CA LYS A 277 8.31 -2.95 -15.68
C LYS A 277 8.10 -2.27 -14.31
N ILE A 278 8.66 -2.85 -13.26
CA ILE A 278 8.68 -2.24 -11.94
C ILE A 278 10.15 -2.11 -11.52
N PHE A 279 10.54 -0.90 -11.13
CA PHE A 279 11.90 -0.59 -10.70
C PHE A 279 11.90 -0.12 -9.25
N ASN A 280 12.91 -0.54 -8.50
CA ASN A 280 13.17 0.01 -7.18
C ASN A 280 14.20 1.14 -7.30
N ALA A 281 13.73 2.38 -7.27
CA ALA A 281 14.55 3.59 -7.31
C ALA A 281 14.78 4.19 -5.90
N THR A 282 14.46 3.45 -4.85
CA THR A 282 14.78 3.81 -3.46
C THR A 282 16.30 3.84 -3.27
N ARG A 283 16.83 4.91 -2.73
CA ARG A 283 18.26 5.00 -2.41
C ARG A 283 18.59 4.06 -1.24
N GLY A 284 19.37 3.01 -1.50
CA GLY A 284 19.61 1.95 -0.50
C GLY A 284 18.39 1.01 -0.32
N GLY A 285 18.11 0.61 0.95
CA GLY A 285 17.01 -0.27 1.30
C GLY A 285 17.26 -1.75 1.01
N LEU A 286 16.35 -2.62 1.49
CA LEU A 286 16.51 -4.08 1.50
C LEU A 286 15.60 -4.80 0.48
N LEU A 287 14.77 -4.07 -0.28
CA LEU A 287 13.86 -4.68 -1.24
C LEU A 287 14.60 -5.06 -2.53
N GLU A 288 14.71 -6.36 -2.81
CA GLU A 288 15.43 -6.94 -3.95
C GLU A 288 14.51 -7.51 -5.04
N SER A 289 13.20 -7.55 -4.82
CA SER A 289 12.21 -8.15 -5.72
C SER A 289 12.10 -7.47 -7.09
N PHE A 290 12.63 -6.24 -7.22
CA PHE A 290 12.58 -5.44 -8.43
C PHE A 290 13.97 -4.97 -8.86
N GLU A 291 14.16 -4.77 -10.16
CA GLU A 291 15.37 -4.20 -10.71
C GLU A 291 15.65 -2.81 -10.12
N ARG A 292 16.92 -2.53 -9.83
CA ARG A 292 17.31 -1.21 -9.29
C ARG A 292 17.41 -0.19 -10.41
N ALA A 293 16.94 1.02 -10.12
CA ALA A 293 17.11 2.19 -10.95
C ALA A 293 17.72 3.34 -10.13
N VAL A 294 18.46 4.21 -10.79
CA VAL A 294 18.97 5.47 -10.20
C VAL A 294 17.91 6.53 -10.43
N TYR A 295 17.38 7.08 -9.35
CA TYR A 295 16.25 8.01 -9.38
C TYR A 295 16.54 9.22 -10.28
N GLU A 296 17.67 9.86 -10.08
CA GLU A 296 18.08 11.07 -10.82
C GLU A 296 18.21 10.82 -12.34
N GLU A 297 18.67 9.62 -12.74
CA GLU A 297 18.78 9.26 -14.15
C GLU A 297 17.42 8.98 -14.81
N VAL A 298 16.43 8.58 -13.99
CA VAL A 298 15.08 8.30 -14.49
C VAL A 298 14.27 9.57 -14.70
N VAL A 299 14.37 10.54 -13.78
CA VAL A 299 13.52 11.76 -13.82
C VAL A 299 14.08 12.86 -14.73
N ILE A 300 15.38 12.84 -15.08
CA ILE A 300 16.01 13.85 -15.95
C ILE A 300 15.83 13.51 -17.46
N LYS A 301 15.36 12.31 -17.76
CA LYS A 301 15.05 11.89 -19.14
C LYS A 301 13.70 12.40 -19.59
#